data_e825430e5db566dd5fbf234579ad0e35
#
_entry.id   e825430e5db566dd5fbf234579ad0e35
#
_cell.length_a   1.000
_cell.length_b   1.000
_cell.length_c   1.000
_cell.angle_alpha   90.00
_cell.angle_beta   90.00
_cell.angle_gamma   90.00
#
_symmetry.space_group_name_H-M   'P 1'
#
loop_
_entity.id
_entity.type
_entity.pdbx_description
1 polymer ?
#
loop_
_entity_poly.entity_id
_entity_poly.type
_entity_poly.pdbx_seq_one_letter_code
_entity_poly.pdbx_strand_id
1 'polypeptide(L)' 'MQITHLGHSCVLIETAGQRVLVDPGDFSTAWRGLTDLDAVLVTHQHPDHADPVWLPRLLDANPNAMVAVESSVVDIVD' A
#
# COMPACT_ATOMS: atom_id res chain seq x y z
N MET A 1 8.07 -8.26 15.43
CA MET A 1 7.51 -7.30 14.46
C MET A 1 8.62 -6.48 13.85
N GLN A 2 8.59 -6.31 12.54
CA GLN A 2 9.56 -5.48 11.83
C GLN A 2 8.82 -4.38 11.08
N ILE A 3 9.32 -3.14 11.18
CA ILE A 3 8.74 -1.99 10.50
C ILE A 3 9.82 -1.40 9.60
N THR A 4 9.53 -1.30 8.30
CA THR A 4 10.45 -0.75 7.31
C THR A 4 9.82 0.50 6.69
N HIS A 5 10.49 1.64 6.82
CA HIS A 5 10.06 2.89 6.18
C HIS A 5 10.54 2.88 4.73
N LEU A 6 9.60 2.95 3.78
CA LEU A 6 9.88 2.87 2.35
C LEU A 6 9.86 4.24 1.66
N GLY A 7 9.90 5.30 2.43
CA GLY A 7 9.91 6.67 1.93
C GLY A 7 8.59 7.39 2.16
N HIS A 8 8.67 8.67 2.48
CA HIS A 8 7.54 9.54 2.80
C HIS A 8 6.62 8.89 3.85
N SER A 9 5.35 8.64 3.52
CA SER A 9 4.38 8.02 4.43
C SER A 9 4.29 6.50 4.26
N CYS A 10 5.07 5.91 3.37
CA CYS A 10 4.96 4.48 3.05
C CYS A 10 5.74 3.63 4.04
N VAL A 11 5.05 2.69 4.68
CA VAL A 11 5.63 1.81 5.70
C VAL A 11 5.20 0.37 5.42
N LEU A 12 6.17 -0.56 5.48
CA LEU A 12 5.90 -1.99 5.43
C LEU A 12 6.02 -2.56 6.84
N ILE A 13 4.98 -3.21 7.31
CA ILE A 13 4.93 -3.86 8.63
C ILE A 13 4.90 -5.37 8.43
N GLU A 14 5.86 -6.07 9.06
CA GLU A 14 5.92 -7.53 9.01
C GLU A 14 5.83 -8.08 10.43
N THR A 15 4.82 -8.91 10.69
CA THR A 15 4.59 -9.47 12.02
C THR A 15 3.80 -10.77 11.91
N ALA A 16 4.17 -11.78 12.71
CA ALA A 16 3.46 -13.07 12.79
C ALA A 16 3.23 -13.71 11.42
N GLY A 17 4.21 -13.58 10.51
CA GLY A 17 4.12 -14.15 9.17
C GLY A 17 3.24 -13.35 8.20
N GLN A 18 2.80 -12.16 8.59
CA GLN A 18 1.96 -11.31 7.73
C GLN A 18 2.70 -10.04 7.32
N ARG A 19 2.36 -9.53 6.13
CA ARG A 19 2.96 -8.33 5.56
C ARG A 19 1.88 -7.32 5.23
N VAL A 20 1.99 -6.12 5.82
CA VAL A 20 1.01 -5.04 5.67
C VAL A 20 1.72 -3.80 5.13
N LEU A 21 1.27 -3.29 4.00
CA LEU A 21 1.79 -2.07 3.39
C LEU A 21 0.85 -0.91 3.70
N VAL A 22 1.41 0.21 4.15
CA VAL A 22 0.64 1.41 4.53
C VAL A 22 1.04 2.57 3.62
N ASP A 23 0.05 3.23 3.04
CA ASP A 23 0.18 4.47 2.26
C ASP A 23 1.22 4.39 1.13
N PRO A 24 1.04 3.49 0.13
CA PRO A 24 1.90 3.46 -1.05
C PRO A 24 1.60 4.65 -1.98
N GLY A 25 2.24 5.77 -1.71
CA GLY A 25 2.04 7.02 -2.43
C GLY A 25 3.13 7.31 -3.45
N ASP A 26 2.96 8.39 -4.22
CA ASP A 26 3.85 8.72 -5.34
C ASP A 26 5.17 9.36 -4.93
N PHE A 27 5.35 9.70 -3.63
CA PHE A 27 6.62 10.21 -3.12
C PHE A 27 7.58 9.09 -2.71
N SER A 28 7.24 7.84 -2.96
CA SER A 28 8.09 6.69 -2.71
C SER A 28 7.92 5.67 -3.84
N THR A 29 8.97 4.90 -4.12
CA THR A 29 8.95 3.95 -5.22
C THR A 29 9.33 2.53 -4.80
N ALA A 30 9.96 2.37 -3.63
CA ALA A 30 10.48 1.08 -3.20
C ALA A 30 9.39 0.00 -3.04
N TRP A 31 8.12 0.40 -2.89
CA TRP A 31 7.00 -0.51 -2.71
C TRP A 31 6.43 -1.09 -4.01
N ARG A 32 6.79 -0.51 -5.17
CA ARG A 32 6.09 -0.77 -6.45
C ARG A 32 6.14 -2.22 -6.89
N GLY A 33 7.22 -2.93 -6.57
CA GLY A 33 7.39 -4.33 -6.95
C GLY A 33 7.09 -5.35 -5.84
N LEU A 34 6.47 -4.93 -4.75
CA LEU A 34 6.20 -5.84 -3.64
C LEU A 34 5.16 -6.90 -4.00
N THR A 35 5.40 -8.12 -3.51
CA THR A 35 4.49 -9.25 -3.65
C THR A 35 4.27 -9.90 -2.28
N ASP A 36 3.35 -10.86 -2.22
CA ASP A 36 3.04 -11.60 -0.99
C ASP A 36 2.55 -10.70 0.14
N LEU A 37 1.86 -9.61 -0.22
CA LEU A 37 1.23 -8.75 0.76
C LEU A 37 -0.07 -9.38 1.26
N ASP A 38 -0.29 -9.30 2.57
CA ASP A 38 -1.52 -9.77 3.20
C ASP A 38 -2.55 -8.65 3.33
N ALA A 39 -2.10 -7.40 3.43
CA ALA A 39 -3.00 -6.25 3.49
C ALA A 39 -2.33 -4.99 2.96
N VAL A 40 -3.14 -4.08 2.45
CA VAL A 40 -2.74 -2.74 2.06
C VAL A 40 -3.69 -1.75 2.72
N LEU A 41 -3.14 -0.80 3.47
CA LEU A 41 -3.92 0.22 4.18
C LEU A 41 -3.63 1.58 3.57
N VAL A 42 -4.68 2.35 3.26
CA VAL A 42 -4.54 3.70 2.71
C VAL A 42 -5.34 4.66 3.58
N THR A 43 -4.65 5.64 4.15
CA THR A 43 -5.26 6.57 5.11
C THR A 43 -5.81 7.83 4.48
N HIS A 44 -5.32 8.23 3.29
CA HIS A 44 -5.72 9.46 2.61
C HIS A 44 -5.79 9.24 1.10
N GLN A 45 -6.64 10.04 0.42
CA GLN A 45 -6.75 9.98 -1.04
C GLN A 45 -5.62 10.73 -1.78
N HIS A 46 -4.85 11.57 -1.09
CA HIS A 46 -3.80 12.36 -1.73
C HIS A 46 -2.75 11.45 -2.37
N PRO A 47 -2.16 11.82 -3.53
CA PRO A 47 -1.22 10.95 -4.23
C PRO A 47 0.00 10.53 -3.41
N ASP A 48 0.43 11.33 -2.43
CA ASP A 48 1.53 10.98 -1.55
C ASP A 48 1.19 9.85 -0.57
N HIS A 49 -0.07 9.48 -0.45
CA HIS A 49 -0.54 8.34 0.36
C HIS A 49 -1.14 7.23 -0.51
N ALA A 50 -1.65 7.58 -1.70
CA ALA A 50 -2.28 6.61 -2.61
C ALA A 50 -1.90 6.97 -4.04
N ASP A 51 -0.91 6.27 -4.61
CA ASP A 51 -0.43 6.51 -5.97
C ASP A 51 -1.52 6.12 -6.96
N PRO A 52 -2.08 7.05 -7.75
CA PRO A 52 -3.21 6.74 -8.63
C PRO A 52 -2.86 5.84 -9.81
N VAL A 53 -1.57 5.73 -10.15
CA VAL A 53 -1.09 4.88 -11.24
C VAL A 53 -0.61 3.53 -10.73
N TRP A 54 0.24 3.52 -9.72
CA TRP A 54 0.92 2.31 -9.27
C TRP A 54 0.14 1.53 -8.21
N LEU A 55 -0.75 2.17 -7.44
CA LEU A 55 -1.54 1.44 -6.45
C LEU A 55 -2.44 0.38 -7.10
N PRO A 56 -3.21 0.68 -8.16
CA PRO A 56 -3.97 -0.38 -8.83
C PRO A 56 -3.09 -1.51 -9.37
N ARG A 57 -1.89 -1.21 -9.88
CA ARG A 57 -0.96 -2.22 -10.37
C ARG A 57 -0.44 -3.10 -9.23
N LEU A 58 -0.15 -2.51 -8.08
CA LEU A 58 0.26 -3.25 -6.89
C LEU A 58 -0.83 -4.22 -6.46
N LEU A 59 -2.08 -3.76 -6.43
CA LEU A 59 -3.21 -4.61 -6.04
C LEU A 59 -3.44 -5.76 -7.02
N ASP A 60 -3.24 -5.52 -8.32
CA ASP A 60 -3.30 -6.60 -9.31
C ASP A 60 -2.23 -7.66 -9.09
N ALA A 61 -1.04 -7.25 -8.62
CA ALA A 61 0.06 -8.18 -8.31
C ALA A 61 -0.14 -8.86 -6.95
N ASN A 62 -1.07 -8.41 -6.13
CA ASN A 62 -1.35 -8.94 -4.80
C ASN A 62 -2.84 -9.26 -4.65
N PRO A 63 -3.40 -10.19 -5.46
CA PRO A 63 -4.85 -10.40 -5.53
C PRO A 63 -5.46 -10.93 -4.23
N ASN A 64 -4.64 -11.50 -3.34
CA ASN A 64 -5.11 -12.03 -2.06
C ASN A 64 -5.00 -11.03 -0.93
N ALA A 65 -4.48 -9.84 -1.18
CA ALA A 65 -4.32 -8.83 -0.14
C ALA A 65 -5.66 -8.22 0.25
N MET A 66 -5.89 -8.09 1.55
CA MET A 66 -7.01 -7.31 2.07
C MET A 66 -6.72 -5.83 1.85
N VAL A 67 -7.69 -5.07 1.37
CA VAL A 67 -7.52 -3.63 1.14
C VAL A 67 -8.46 -2.87 2.07
N ALA A 68 -7.87 -2.02 2.92
CA ALA A 68 -8.63 -1.14 3.80
C ALA A 68 -8.26 0.30 3.45
N VAL A 69 -9.25 1.07 2.99
CA VAL A 69 -9.03 2.42 2.50
C VAL A 69 -10.01 3.39 3.14
N GLU A 70 -9.57 4.63 3.30
CA GLU A 70 -10.48 5.71 3.62
C GLU A 70 -11.45 5.87 2.44
N SER A 71 -12.73 6.24 2.70
CA SER A 71 -13.79 6.16 1.70
C SER A 71 -13.51 6.98 0.43
N SER A 72 -12.77 8.08 0.52
CA SER A 72 -12.43 8.90 -0.63
C SER A 72 -11.42 8.23 -1.57
N VAL A 73 -10.78 7.14 -1.17
CA VAL A 73 -9.77 6.41 -1.96
C VAL A 73 -10.39 5.33 -2.83
N VAL A 74 -11.66 4.99 -2.63
CA VAL A 74 -12.32 3.87 -3.31
C VAL A 74 -12.20 4.00 -4.84
N ASP A 75 -12.36 5.21 -5.38
CA ASP A 75 -12.27 5.42 -6.83
C ASP A 75 -10.87 5.17 -7.39
N ILE A 76 -9.83 5.23 -6.55
CA ILE A 76 -8.45 4.97 -6.96
C ILE A 76 -8.18 3.47 -7.03
N VAL A 77 -8.69 2.69 -6.06
CA VAL A 77 -8.40 1.26 -5.95
C VAL A 77 -9.36 0.39 -6.75
N ASP A 78 -10.52 0.90 -7.06
CA ASP A 78 -11.48 0.21 -7.91
C ASP A 78 -11.20 0.51 -9.38
#